data_d48e18c4d7d4a2f5f84d77447ec29a8d
#
_entry.id   d48e18c4d7d4a2f5f84d77447ec29a8d
#
_cell.length_a   1.000
_cell.length_b   1.000
_cell.length_c   1.000
_cell.angle_alpha   90.00
_cell.angle_beta   90.00
_cell.angle_gamma   90.00
#
_symmetry.space_group_name_H-M   'P 1'
#
loop_
_entity.id
_entity.type
_entity.pdbx_description
1 polymer ?
#
loop_
_entity_poly.entity_id
_entity_poly.type
_entity_poly.pdbx_seq_one_letter_code
_entity_poly.pdbx_strand_id
1 'polypeptide(L)'
;GESNAWGKATTTIDTSAENALAWIWDYCSNERRIAVKKLHKNPREIIKQIAPNQQIGSSIKAMPWPLRARQFVSEFTWTKQDDDTYVYAFRPPTTDKFDDNRLVDVGNHKANKLVRGESKGFCTLTNVGNQKCELTWVQHINMNGNIPAKVMDGQIPRSLGLIFQVREKFNRDDEIDQEERNELMKVMKNDNENEVYSEEENEMVNRITEKMENVKEDLFTPLNSPDFRTKVSVRF
;
A
#
# COMPACT_ATOMS: atom_id res chain seq x y z
N GLY A 1 -16.51 17.51 19.36
CA GLY A 1 -15.69 16.33 18.99
C GLY A 1 -14.27 16.77 18.67
N GLU A 2 -13.30 15.94 18.99
CA GLU A 2 -11.91 16.24 18.66
C GLU A 2 -11.70 16.07 17.16
N SER A 3 -11.14 17.10 16.50
CA SER A 3 -10.84 17.08 15.07
C SER A 3 -9.46 16.49 14.76
N ASN A 4 -8.84 15.78 15.71
CA ASN A 4 -7.51 15.21 15.63
C ASN A 4 -7.49 13.71 15.94
N ALA A 5 -6.53 12.99 15.36
CA ALA A 5 -6.36 11.56 15.60
C ALA A 5 -4.93 11.10 15.28
N TRP A 6 -4.49 10.06 15.96
CA TRP A 6 -3.27 9.31 15.68
C TRP A 6 -3.60 8.02 14.93
N GLY A 7 -2.72 7.65 14.02
CA GLY A 7 -2.78 6.37 13.34
C GLY A 7 -1.39 5.76 13.18
N LYS A 8 -1.30 4.44 13.25
CA LYS A 8 -0.10 3.64 12.95
C LYS A 8 -0.48 2.49 12.05
N ALA A 9 0.37 2.20 11.07
CA ALA A 9 0.24 1.01 10.24
C ALA A 9 1.64 0.48 9.89
N THR A 10 1.76 -0.82 9.73
CA THR A 10 2.99 -1.51 9.34
C THR A 10 2.68 -2.50 8.23
N THR A 11 3.59 -2.63 7.26
CA THR A 11 3.49 -3.62 6.18
C THR A 11 4.87 -3.98 5.66
N THR A 12 4.99 -5.16 5.06
CA THR A 12 6.16 -5.54 4.24
C THR A 12 5.90 -5.14 2.80
N ILE A 13 6.96 -4.73 2.10
CA ILE A 13 6.95 -4.27 0.71
C ILE A 13 8.03 -5.04 -0.06
N ASP A 14 7.70 -5.51 -1.25
CA ASP A 14 8.60 -6.32 -2.11
C ASP A 14 9.57 -5.43 -2.90
N THR A 15 10.29 -4.58 -2.19
CA THR A 15 11.38 -3.76 -2.73
C THR A 15 12.30 -3.29 -1.61
N SER A 16 13.48 -2.73 -1.96
CA SER A 16 14.38 -2.16 -0.96
C SER A 16 13.82 -0.89 -0.31
N ALA A 17 14.30 -0.60 0.90
CA ALA A 17 13.91 0.61 1.64
C ALA A 17 14.21 1.90 0.86
N GLU A 18 15.32 1.94 0.11
CA GLU A 18 15.71 3.06 -0.73
C GLU A 18 14.70 3.31 -1.84
N ASN A 19 14.28 2.24 -2.54
CA ASN A 19 13.35 2.37 -3.65
C ASN A 19 11.95 2.78 -3.16
N ALA A 20 11.50 2.19 -2.06
CA ALA A 20 10.24 2.57 -1.43
C ALA A 20 10.27 4.04 -0.96
N LEU A 21 11.38 4.46 -0.32
CA LEU A 21 11.56 5.85 0.09
C LEU A 21 11.60 6.81 -1.10
N ALA A 22 12.34 6.49 -2.15
CA ALA A 22 12.40 7.31 -3.36
C ALA A 22 11.00 7.52 -3.98
N TRP A 23 10.20 6.47 -4.02
CA TRP A 23 8.81 6.58 -4.48
C TRP A 23 7.94 7.46 -3.56
N ILE A 24 8.10 7.35 -2.24
CA ILE A 24 7.40 8.21 -1.27
C ILE A 24 7.84 9.67 -1.44
N TRP A 25 9.15 9.89 -1.60
CA TRP A 25 9.76 11.20 -1.74
C TRP A 25 9.35 11.94 -3.00
N ASP A 26 9.21 11.23 -4.13
CA ASP A 26 8.70 11.82 -5.38
C ASP A 26 7.20 12.17 -5.25
N TYR A 27 6.95 13.18 -4.42
CA TYR A 27 5.63 13.58 -3.95
C TYR A 27 4.68 13.99 -5.08
N CYS A 28 5.23 14.49 -6.18
CA CYS A 28 4.51 14.99 -7.36
C CYS A 28 4.89 14.26 -8.65
N SER A 29 5.17 12.96 -8.59
CA SER A 29 5.52 12.14 -9.74
C SER A 29 4.49 12.25 -10.86
N ASN A 30 4.90 11.93 -12.08
CA ASN A 30 3.99 11.90 -13.24
C ASN A 30 2.83 10.92 -13.01
N GLU A 31 3.10 9.77 -12.40
CA GLU A 31 2.08 8.79 -12.01
C GLU A 31 1.01 9.43 -11.12
N ARG A 32 1.42 10.14 -10.07
CA ARG A 32 0.51 10.83 -9.16
C ARG A 32 -0.25 11.97 -9.84
N ARG A 33 0.40 12.72 -10.73
CA ARG A 33 -0.26 13.76 -11.54
C ARG A 33 -1.31 13.18 -12.48
N ILE A 34 -1.03 12.05 -13.11
CA ILE A 34 -1.99 11.32 -13.95
C ILE A 34 -3.17 10.81 -13.08
N ALA A 35 -2.90 10.24 -11.91
CA ALA A 35 -3.94 9.77 -11.01
C ALA A 35 -4.86 10.90 -10.53
N VAL A 36 -4.31 12.10 -10.25
CA VAL A 36 -5.12 13.29 -9.92
C VAL A 36 -6.05 13.65 -11.07
N LYS A 37 -5.54 13.66 -12.31
CA LYS A 37 -6.34 14.04 -13.50
C LYS A 37 -7.39 13.00 -13.86
N LYS A 38 -7.02 11.72 -13.90
CA LYS A 38 -7.90 10.64 -14.39
C LYS A 38 -8.83 10.08 -13.33
N LEU A 39 -8.37 9.99 -12.09
CA LEU A 39 -9.06 9.32 -10.99
C LEU A 39 -9.60 10.29 -9.93
N HIS A 40 -9.55 11.59 -10.21
CA HIS A 40 -9.95 12.64 -9.27
C HIS A 40 -9.34 12.47 -7.86
N LYS A 41 -8.08 12.00 -7.80
CA LYS A 41 -7.33 11.89 -6.55
C LYS A 41 -7.02 13.27 -5.98
N ASN A 42 -6.65 13.32 -4.73
CA ASN A 42 -6.28 14.56 -4.04
C ASN A 42 -5.09 15.25 -4.72
N PRO A 43 -5.22 16.50 -5.13
CA PRO A 43 -4.13 17.24 -5.75
C PRO A 43 -2.99 17.48 -4.76
N ARG A 44 -1.76 17.47 -5.29
CA ARG A 44 -0.50 17.68 -4.56
C ARG A 44 0.37 18.64 -5.33
N GLU A 45 1.21 19.39 -4.62
CA GLU A 45 2.17 20.33 -5.20
C GLU A 45 3.41 20.44 -4.33
N ILE A 46 4.58 20.54 -4.92
CA ILE A 46 5.80 20.97 -4.22
C ILE A 46 5.84 22.50 -4.26
N ILE A 47 5.82 23.10 -3.08
CA ILE A 47 5.86 24.55 -2.94
C ILE A 47 7.31 25.05 -2.99
N LYS A 48 8.22 24.33 -2.32
CA LYS A 48 9.62 24.72 -2.19
C LYS A 48 10.51 23.50 -1.96
N GLN A 49 11.57 23.38 -2.75
CA GLN A 49 12.69 22.49 -2.45
C GLN A 49 13.70 23.27 -1.60
N ILE A 50 14.05 22.74 -0.43
CA ILE A 50 14.98 23.39 0.51
C ILE A 50 16.36 22.77 0.36
N ALA A 51 16.44 21.44 0.37
CA ALA A 51 17.64 20.64 0.20
C ALA A 51 17.31 19.33 -0.54
N PRO A 52 18.28 18.53 -0.99
CA PRO A 52 17.97 17.25 -1.64
C PRO A 52 17.09 16.32 -0.81
N ASN A 53 17.22 16.39 0.52
CA ASN A 53 16.45 15.60 1.48
C ASN A 53 15.41 16.43 2.27
N GLN A 54 15.09 17.67 1.82
CA GLN A 54 14.13 18.52 2.52
C GLN A 54 13.30 19.33 1.53
N GLN A 55 11.97 19.23 1.62
CA GLN A 55 11.03 19.94 0.76
C GLN A 55 9.77 20.36 1.52
N ILE A 56 9.07 21.36 1.01
CA ILE A 56 7.73 21.75 1.46
C ILE A 56 6.74 21.42 0.35
N GLY A 57 5.71 20.69 0.70
CA GLY A 57 4.64 20.34 -0.23
C GLY A 57 3.26 20.57 0.35
N SER A 58 2.30 20.70 -0.53
CA SER A 58 0.89 20.86 -0.21
C SER A 58 0.07 19.71 -0.78
N SER A 59 -0.97 19.31 -0.03
CA SER A 59 -2.03 18.42 -0.54
C SER A 59 -3.39 18.92 -0.11
N ILE A 60 -4.40 18.64 -0.95
CA ILE A 60 -5.78 18.96 -0.65
C ILE A 60 -6.55 17.67 -0.44
N LYS A 61 -7.27 17.58 0.65
CA LYS A 61 -8.16 16.47 0.98
C LYS A 61 -9.61 16.91 0.86
N ALA A 62 -10.32 16.29 -0.06
CA ALA A 62 -11.77 16.50 -0.18
C ALA A 62 -12.49 15.99 1.09
N MET A 63 -13.52 16.72 1.49
CA MET A 63 -14.38 16.36 2.62
C MET A 63 -15.80 16.16 2.12
N PRO A 64 -16.63 15.36 2.81
CA PRO A 64 -18.05 15.24 2.47
C PRO A 64 -18.76 16.57 2.68
N TRP A 65 -19.70 16.88 1.79
CA TRP A 65 -20.55 18.06 1.93
C TRP A 65 -21.33 18.02 3.28
N PRO A 66 -21.50 19.13 4.01
CA PRO A 66 -21.17 20.52 3.63
C PRO A 66 -19.77 20.99 4.07
N LEU A 67 -18.87 20.10 4.46
CA LEU A 67 -17.54 20.46 4.93
C LEU A 67 -16.65 20.92 3.77
N ARG A 68 -15.93 22.03 3.99
CA ARG A 68 -14.94 22.51 3.02
C ARG A 68 -13.73 21.57 2.98
N ALA A 69 -13.06 21.48 1.83
CA ALA A 69 -11.82 20.73 1.67
C ALA A 69 -10.71 21.26 2.59
N ARG A 70 -9.80 20.37 2.98
CA ARG A 70 -8.64 20.70 3.85
C ARG A 70 -7.38 20.76 3.02
N GLN A 71 -6.59 21.78 3.27
CA GLN A 71 -5.22 21.88 2.75
C GLN A 71 -4.24 21.55 3.87
N PHE A 72 -3.35 20.63 3.58
CA PHE A 72 -2.20 20.28 4.43
C PHE A 72 -0.95 20.79 3.73
N VAL A 73 -0.21 21.67 4.39
CA VAL A 73 1.14 22.05 3.97
C VAL A 73 2.09 21.44 4.99
N SER A 74 3.05 20.69 4.49
CA SER A 74 4.00 19.96 5.34
C SER A 74 5.42 20.16 4.84
N GLU A 75 6.33 20.30 5.76
CA GLU A 75 7.74 20.12 5.56
C GLU A 75 8.06 18.64 5.66
N PHE A 76 8.74 18.11 4.66
CA PHE A 76 9.17 16.72 4.58
C PHE A 76 10.69 16.65 4.64
N THR A 77 11.19 15.66 5.34
CA THR A 77 12.63 15.37 5.38
C THR A 77 12.86 13.86 5.46
N TRP A 78 13.98 13.42 4.93
CA TRP A 78 14.43 12.04 5.13
C TRP A 78 15.90 11.99 5.53
N THR A 79 16.27 10.92 6.21
CA THR A 79 17.65 10.63 6.60
C THR A 79 17.88 9.11 6.62
N LYS A 80 19.10 8.71 6.35
CA LYS A 80 19.57 7.35 6.63
C LYS A 80 19.94 7.29 8.11
N GLN A 81 19.35 6.34 8.85
CA GLN A 81 19.61 6.16 10.28
C GLN A 81 20.80 5.21 10.51
N ASP A 82 20.81 4.11 9.77
CA ASP A 82 21.86 3.08 9.75
C ASP A 82 21.94 2.44 8.35
N ASP A 83 22.69 1.35 8.20
CA ASP A 83 22.91 0.75 6.88
C ASP A 83 21.63 0.22 6.24
N ASP A 84 20.65 -0.22 7.01
CA ASP A 84 19.44 -0.85 6.54
C ASP A 84 18.19 0.00 6.73
N THR A 85 18.26 1.10 7.50
CA THR A 85 17.09 1.85 7.93
C THR A 85 17.10 3.30 7.46
N TYR A 86 15.99 3.71 6.87
CA TYR A 86 15.68 5.09 6.52
C TYR A 86 14.51 5.61 7.34
N VAL A 87 14.59 6.88 7.69
CA VAL A 87 13.51 7.61 8.36
C VAL A 87 13.03 8.74 7.45
N TYR A 88 11.74 8.80 7.23
CA TYR A 88 11.07 9.90 6.57
C TYR A 88 10.12 10.56 7.57
N ALA A 89 10.27 11.86 7.78
CA ALA A 89 9.47 12.61 8.73
C ALA A 89 8.77 13.79 8.05
N PHE A 90 7.63 14.20 8.62
CA PHE A 90 6.87 15.35 8.13
C PHE A 90 6.16 16.05 9.29
N ARG A 91 6.05 17.37 9.15
CA ARG A 91 5.37 18.24 10.12
C ARG A 91 4.88 19.51 9.43
N PRO A 92 4.02 20.31 10.07
CA PRO A 92 3.78 21.68 9.62
C PRO A 92 5.12 22.43 9.49
N PRO A 93 5.35 23.21 8.42
CA PRO A 93 6.58 23.96 8.25
C PRO A 93 6.71 25.03 9.34
N THR A 94 7.94 25.37 9.69
CA THR A 94 8.22 26.48 10.63
C THR A 94 8.03 27.84 9.94
N THR A 95 7.71 28.88 10.71
CA THR A 95 7.36 30.22 10.19
C THR A 95 8.53 30.91 9.47
N ASP A 96 9.77 30.55 9.79
CA ASP A 96 10.98 31.03 9.11
C ASP A 96 11.13 30.43 7.70
N LYS A 97 10.57 29.26 7.46
CA LYS A 97 10.63 28.56 6.16
C LYS A 97 9.41 28.82 5.29
N PHE A 98 8.26 28.93 5.91
CA PHE A 98 6.97 29.14 5.25
C PHE A 98 5.95 29.59 6.27
N ASP A 99 5.15 30.61 5.95
CA ASP A 99 4.01 31.02 6.78
C ASP A 99 3.00 29.85 6.86
N ASP A 100 2.99 29.13 7.97
CA ASP A 100 2.20 27.93 8.18
C ASP A 100 0.69 28.21 8.23
N ASN A 101 0.28 29.45 8.46
CA ASN A 101 -1.11 29.90 8.41
C ASN A 101 -1.56 30.22 6.98
N ARG A 102 -0.63 30.39 6.05
CA ARG A 102 -0.94 30.73 4.68
C ARG A 102 -1.49 29.52 3.92
N LEU A 103 -2.69 29.65 3.38
CA LEU A 103 -3.24 28.75 2.38
C LEU A 103 -2.71 29.15 1.00
N VAL A 104 -2.49 28.17 0.15
CA VAL A 104 -2.03 28.37 -1.23
C VAL A 104 -3.00 27.76 -2.23
N ASP A 105 -3.11 28.38 -3.39
CA ASP A 105 -3.85 27.79 -4.49
C ASP A 105 -3.14 26.51 -4.95
N VAL A 106 -3.88 25.43 -5.18
CA VAL A 106 -3.35 24.16 -5.69
C VAL A 106 -4.24 23.65 -6.80
N GLY A 107 -3.74 23.64 -8.01
CA GLY A 107 -4.54 23.32 -9.20
C GLY A 107 -5.75 24.25 -9.30
N ASN A 108 -6.95 23.67 -9.35
CA ASN A 108 -8.22 24.43 -9.43
C ASN A 108 -8.80 24.83 -8.06
N HIS A 109 -8.12 24.50 -6.96
CA HIS A 109 -8.58 24.81 -5.61
C HIS A 109 -8.03 26.17 -5.16
N LYS A 110 -8.94 27.09 -4.91
CA LYS A 110 -8.61 28.43 -4.41
C LYS A 110 -8.44 28.43 -2.90
N ALA A 111 -7.37 29.07 -2.42
CA ALA A 111 -7.01 29.13 -1.01
C ALA A 111 -8.16 29.60 -0.10
N ASN A 112 -8.91 30.62 -0.53
CA ASN A 112 -10.03 31.19 0.25
C ASN A 112 -11.22 30.23 0.44
N LYS A 113 -11.28 29.12 -0.30
CA LYS A 113 -12.29 28.06 -0.18
C LYS A 113 -11.82 26.86 0.64
N LEU A 114 -10.61 26.88 1.12
CA LEU A 114 -10.00 25.79 1.87
C LEU A 114 -10.04 26.07 3.37
N VAL A 115 -9.79 25.03 4.16
CA VAL A 115 -9.53 25.12 5.59
C VAL A 115 -8.15 24.49 5.84
N ARG A 116 -7.33 25.12 6.65
CA ARG A 116 -6.04 24.58 7.05
C ARG A 116 -6.23 23.33 7.89
N GLY A 117 -5.58 22.24 7.48
CA GLY A 117 -5.37 21.07 8.29
C GLY A 117 -3.89 20.94 8.64
N GLU A 118 -3.57 20.20 9.67
CA GLU A 118 -2.21 19.91 10.12
C GLU A 118 -1.96 18.41 10.10
N SER A 119 -0.76 18.04 9.70
CA SER A 119 -0.31 16.66 9.71
C SER A 119 1.15 16.60 10.14
N LYS A 120 1.43 15.69 11.07
CA LYS A 120 2.81 15.39 11.50
C LYS A 120 2.97 13.91 11.70
N GLY A 121 4.17 13.42 11.52
CA GLY A 121 4.47 12.01 11.68
C GLY A 121 5.81 11.62 11.11
N PHE A 122 6.03 10.32 11.06
CA PHE A 122 7.23 9.74 10.47
C PHE A 122 6.93 8.35 9.92
N CYS A 123 7.78 7.89 9.05
CA CYS A 123 7.85 6.47 8.75
C CYS A 123 9.29 5.97 8.83
N THR A 124 9.43 4.71 9.20
CA THR A 124 10.67 3.95 9.10
C THR A 124 10.54 2.94 7.97
N LEU A 125 11.61 2.79 7.19
CA LEU A 125 11.75 1.78 6.15
C LEU A 125 13.03 1.01 6.46
N THR A 126 12.91 -0.27 6.77
CA THR A 126 14.04 -1.12 7.15
C THR A 126 14.16 -2.28 6.19
N ASN A 127 15.33 -2.47 5.58
CA ASN A 127 15.61 -3.63 4.74
C ASN A 127 15.57 -4.91 5.60
N VAL A 128 14.80 -5.90 5.19
CA VAL A 128 14.64 -7.20 5.91
C VAL A 128 15.19 -8.38 5.10
N GLY A 129 15.98 -8.12 4.08
CA GLY A 129 16.56 -9.11 3.18
C GLY A 129 15.67 -9.42 1.96
N ASN A 130 16.22 -10.19 1.02
CA ASN A 130 15.53 -10.65 -0.19
C ASN A 130 14.78 -9.55 -0.97
N GLN A 131 15.39 -8.36 -1.09
CA GLN A 131 14.76 -7.19 -1.72
C GLN A 131 13.39 -6.83 -1.11
N LYS A 132 13.22 -7.03 0.19
CA LYS A 132 12.03 -6.65 0.93
C LYS A 132 12.38 -5.64 2.01
N CYS A 133 11.46 -4.74 2.29
CA CYS A 133 11.58 -3.83 3.42
C CYS A 133 10.30 -3.82 4.27
N GLU A 134 10.46 -3.60 5.56
CA GLU A 134 9.35 -3.28 6.46
C GLU A 134 9.14 -1.77 6.48
N LEU A 135 7.92 -1.32 6.26
CA LEU A 135 7.50 0.06 6.39
C LEU A 135 6.55 0.20 7.57
N THR A 136 6.92 1.03 8.54
CA THR A 136 6.04 1.48 9.62
C THR A 136 5.74 2.96 9.46
N TRP A 137 4.46 3.32 9.39
CA TRP A 137 3.97 4.69 9.26
C TRP A 137 3.22 5.12 10.52
N VAL A 138 3.62 6.24 11.11
CA VAL A 138 2.93 6.87 12.25
C VAL A 138 2.54 8.29 11.87
N GLN A 139 1.28 8.63 12.04
CA GLN A 139 0.76 9.94 11.64
C GLN A 139 -0.24 10.47 12.65
N HIS A 140 -0.11 11.75 12.96
CA HIS A 140 -1.13 12.57 13.60
C HIS A 140 -1.76 13.50 12.58
N ILE A 141 -3.08 13.59 12.59
CA ILE A 141 -3.83 14.50 11.73
C ILE A 141 -4.74 15.34 12.60
N ASN A 142 -4.72 16.65 12.34
CA ASN A 142 -5.72 17.60 12.83
C ASN A 142 -6.40 18.24 11.61
N MET A 143 -7.68 17.98 11.45
CA MET A 143 -8.48 18.51 10.33
C MET A 143 -8.93 19.95 10.56
N ASN A 144 -8.75 20.47 11.75
CA ASN A 144 -9.25 21.76 12.22
C ASN A 144 -10.75 22.00 11.98
N GLY A 145 -11.34 22.85 12.79
CA GLY A 145 -12.77 23.14 12.78
C GLY A 145 -13.61 22.07 13.48
N ASN A 146 -14.90 22.29 13.52
CA ASN A 146 -15.85 21.39 14.17
C ASN A 146 -16.25 20.26 13.20
N ILE A 147 -15.58 19.12 13.30
CA ILE A 147 -15.83 17.95 12.47
C ILE A 147 -16.51 16.87 13.32
N PRO A 148 -17.64 16.31 12.88
CA PRO A 148 -18.29 15.21 13.59
C PRO A 148 -17.36 13.99 13.73
N ALA A 149 -17.34 13.34 14.90
CA ALA A 149 -16.47 12.19 15.18
C ALA A 149 -16.59 11.08 14.10
N LYS A 150 -17.81 10.76 13.69
CA LYS A 150 -18.07 9.78 12.62
C LYS A 150 -17.35 10.08 11.30
N VAL A 151 -17.17 11.36 10.97
CA VAL A 151 -16.40 11.77 9.78
C VAL A 151 -14.92 11.57 10.03
N MET A 152 -14.42 11.88 11.23
CA MET A 152 -13.03 11.65 11.61
C MET A 152 -12.66 10.18 11.58
N ASP A 153 -13.50 9.30 12.14
CA ASP A 153 -13.27 7.85 12.15
C ASP A 153 -13.06 7.29 10.73
N GLY A 154 -13.83 7.78 9.76
CA GLY A 154 -13.66 7.42 8.35
C GLY A 154 -12.40 8.02 7.69
N GLN A 155 -11.80 9.06 8.26
CA GLN A 155 -10.63 9.72 7.68
C GLN A 155 -9.29 9.10 8.14
N ILE A 156 -9.24 8.47 9.31
CA ILE A 156 -8.02 7.85 9.86
C ILE A 156 -7.51 6.74 8.94
N PRO A 157 -8.29 5.70 8.58
CA PRO A 157 -7.85 4.66 7.66
C PRO A 157 -7.44 5.23 6.29
N ARG A 158 -8.18 6.22 5.79
CA ARG A 158 -7.86 6.87 4.50
C ARG A 158 -6.53 7.64 4.53
N SER A 159 -6.15 8.18 5.67
CA SER A 159 -4.86 8.89 5.82
C SER A 159 -3.68 7.94 5.83
N LEU A 160 -3.87 6.72 6.34
CA LEU A 160 -2.89 5.64 6.29
C LEU A 160 -2.86 4.91 4.95
N GLY A 161 -3.74 5.26 4.01
CA GLY A 161 -3.86 4.62 2.70
C GLY A 161 -2.61 4.72 1.83
N LEU A 162 -1.64 5.58 2.18
CA LEU A 162 -0.34 5.62 1.49
C LEU A 162 0.40 4.27 1.60
N ILE A 163 0.30 3.60 2.74
CA ILE A 163 0.91 2.28 2.96
C ILE A 163 0.41 1.26 1.94
N PHE A 164 -0.90 1.21 1.71
CA PHE A 164 -1.48 0.32 0.71
C PHE A 164 -1.00 0.69 -0.70
N GLN A 165 -0.91 1.99 -1.02
CA GLN A 165 -0.42 2.44 -2.33
C GLN A 165 1.04 2.03 -2.56
N VAL A 166 1.90 2.12 -1.54
CA VAL A 166 3.30 1.67 -1.64
C VAL A 166 3.35 0.15 -1.83
N ARG A 167 2.61 -0.60 -1.03
CA ARG A 167 2.55 -2.06 -1.14
C ARG A 167 2.06 -2.51 -2.52
N GLU A 168 0.95 -1.97 -3.00
CA GLU A 168 0.42 -2.30 -4.33
C GLU A 168 1.39 -1.92 -5.46
N LYS A 169 2.11 -0.80 -5.31
CA LYS A 169 3.08 -0.35 -6.32
C LYS A 169 4.22 -1.32 -6.53
N PHE A 170 4.68 -1.94 -5.46
CA PHE A 170 5.83 -2.86 -5.45
C PHE A 170 5.42 -4.31 -5.21
N ASN A 171 4.13 -4.63 -5.38
CA ASN A 171 3.66 -6.00 -5.24
C ASN A 171 4.27 -6.88 -6.33
N ARG A 172 4.91 -7.98 -5.91
CA ARG A 172 5.51 -9.01 -6.75
C ARG A 172 4.98 -10.41 -6.41
N ASP A 173 3.83 -10.49 -5.74
CA ASP A 173 3.28 -11.77 -5.30
C ASP A 173 3.18 -12.77 -6.46
N ASP A 174 2.68 -12.35 -7.62
CA ASP A 174 2.56 -13.20 -8.82
C ASP A 174 3.93 -13.69 -9.35
N GLU A 175 4.97 -12.84 -9.30
CA GLU A 175 6.32 -13.20 -9.74
C GLU A 175 6.95 -14.21 -8.77
N ILE A 176 6.82 -13.96 -7.46
CA ILE A 176 7.34 -14.83 -6.39
C ILE A 176 6.68 -16.20 -6.49
N ASP A 177 5.36 -16.25 -6.57
CA ASP A 177 4.60 -17.49 -6.75
C ASP A 177 5.00 -18.24 -8.02
N GLN A 178 5.32 -17.52 -9.10
CA GLN A 178 5.78 -18.14 -10.34
C GLN A 178 7.19 -18.71 -10.20
N GLU A 179 8.09 -18.03 -9.51
CA GLU A 179 9.42 -18.51 -9.20
C GLU A 179 9.36 -19.77 -8.34
N GLU A 180 8.58 -19.77 -7.27
CA GLU A 180 8.35 -20.93 -6.40
C GLU A 180 7.76 -22.13 -7.16
N ARG A 181 6.75 -21.88 -8.01
CA ARG A 181 6.20 -22.93 -8.88
C ARG A 181 7.22 -23.50 -9.87
N ASN A 182 8.08 -22.63 -10.42
CA ASN A 182 9.14 -23.08 -11.33
C ASN A 182 10.17 -23.97 -10.61
N GLU A 183 10.52 -23.63 -9.38
CA GLU A 183 11.42 -24.42 -8.54
C GLU A 183 10.79 -25.79 -8.24
N LEU A 184 9.55 -25.79 -7.79
CA LEU A 184 8.80 -27.03 -7.52
C LEU A 184 8.67 -27.91 -8.77
N MET A 185 8.42 -27.31 -9.95
CA MET A 185 8.38 -28.06 -11.22
C MET A 185 9.73 -28.68 -11.58
N LYS A 186 10.86 -28.05 -11.22
CA LYS A 186 12.19 -28.65 -11.40
C LYS A 186 12.34 -29.89 -10.52
N VAL A 187 11.96 -29.79 -9.24
CA VAL A 187 11.97 -30.94 -8.33
C VAL A 187 11.11 -32.07 -8.89
N MET A 188 9.83 -31.79 -9.26
CA MET A 188 8.92 -32.78 -9.83
C MET A 188 9.43 -33.47 -11.10
N LYS A 189 10.25 -32.76 -11.92
CA LYS A 189 10.82 -33.34 -13.12
C LYS A 189 12.07 -34.20 -12.83
N ASN A 190 12.81 -33.85 -11.80
CA ASN A 190 14.03 -34.56 -11.40
C ASN A 190 13.74 -35.80 -10.56
N ASP A 191 12.58 -35.86 -9.90
CA ASP A 191 12.16 -36.98 -9.05
C ASP A 191 11.97 -38.30 -9.81
N ASN A 192 11.89 -38.26 -11.15
CA ASN A 192 11.69 -39.45 -11.95
C ASN A 192 12.94 -40.34 -12.09
N GLU A 193 14.12 -39.95 -11.57
CA GLU A 193 15.32 -40.73 -11.77
C GLU A 193 15.96 -41.35 -10.52
N ASN A 194 15.68 -40.93 -9.29
CA ASN A 194 16.41 -41.43 -8.11
C ASN A 194 15.74 -41.45 -6.74
N GLU A 195 14.49 -41.09 -6.58
CA GLU A 195 13.84 -41.23 -5.26
C GLU A 195 12.93 -42.46 -5.20
N VAL A 196 13.38 -43.43 -4.42
CA VAL A 196 12.54 -44.55 -3.99
C VAL A 196 11.58 -43.99 -2.93
N TYR A 197 10.33 -43.79 -3.30
CA TYR A 197 9.30 -43.45 -2.33
C TYR A 197 9.31 -44.47 -1.17
N SER A 198 9.12 -43.99 0.04
CA SER A 198 8.96 -44.87 1.18
C SER A 198 7.75 -45.79 1.00
N GLU A 199 7.76 -46.96 1.66
CA GLU A 199 6.61 -47.88 1.60
C GLU A 199 5.30 -47.18 2.03
N GLU A 200 5.38 -46.31 3.03
CA GLU A 200 4.24 -45.51 3.52
C GLU A 200 3.68 -44.53 2.50
N GLU A 201 4.58 -43.86 1.73
CA GLU A 201 4.19 -42.93 0.64
C GLU A 201 3.54 -43.70 -0.51
N ASN A 202 4.11 -44.82 -0.90
CA ASN A 202 3.51 -45.70 -1.94
C ASN A 202 2.15 -46.24 -1.52
N GLU A 203 2.00 -46.67 -0.26
CA GLU A 203 0.69 -47.10 0.26
C GLU A 203 -0.32 -45.99 0.26
N MET A 204 0.08 -44.75 0.62
CA MET A 204 -0.81 -43.60 0.59
C MET A 204 -1.30 -43.28 -0.81
N VAL A 205 -0.41 -43.23 -1.80
CA VAL A 205 -0.72 -42.97 -3.19
C VAL A 205 -1.67 -44.06 -3.74
N ASN A 206 -1.34 -45.33 -3.53
CA ASN A 206 -2.16 -46.45 -3.98
C ASN A 206 -3.57 -46.39 -3.37
N ARG A 207 -3.68 -46.12 -2.07
CA ARG A 207 -4.98 -46.04 -1.39
C ARG A 207 -5.84 -44.89 -1.87
N ILE A 208 -5.22 -43.77 -2.26
CA ILE A 208 -5.93 -42.60 -2.85
C ILE A 208 -6.38 -42.97 -4.28
N THR A 209 -5.52 -43.57 -5.09
CA THR A 209 -5.80 -43.96 -6.45
C THR A 209 -6.95 -44.97 -6.52
N GLU A 210 -6.93 -46.00 -5.67
CA GLU A 210 -8.04 -46.97 -5.56
C GLU A 210 -9.37 -46.32 -5.17
N LYS A 211 -9.34 -45.34 -4.27
CA LYS A 211 -10.52 -44.59 -3.89
C LYS A 211 -11.06 -43.75 -5.03
N MET A 212 -10.19 -43.14 -5.83
CA MET A 212 -10.58 -42.33 -6.98
C MET A 212 -11.17 -43.17 -8.12
N GLU A 213 -10.62 -44.36 -8.39
CA GLU A 213 -11.17 -45.32 -9.40
C GLU A 213 -12.57 -45.81 -9.06
N ASN A 214 -12.91 -45.83 -7.75
CA ASN A 214 -14.23 -46.23 -7.27
C ASN A 214 -15.25 -45.09 -7.24
N VAL A 215 -14.86 -43.86 -7.62
CA VAL A 215 -15.79 -42.72 -7.69
C VAL A 215 -16.53 -42.75 -9.03
N LYS A 216 -17.82 -43.03 -8.99
CA LYS A 216 -18.67 -43.04 -10.19
C LYS A 216 -18.92 -41.62 -10.68
N GLU A 217 -18.73 -41.37 -11.98
CA GLU A 217 -18.95 -40.04 -12.61
C GLU A 217 -20.41 -39.54 -12.47
N ASP A 218 -21.38 -40.42 -12.37
CA ASP A 218 -22.80 -40.10 -12.21
C ASP A 218 -23.16 -39.55 -10.82
N LEU A 219 -22.21 -39.59 -9.86
CA LEU A 219 -22.37 -38.97 -8.54
C LEU A 219 -22.10 -37.46 -8.54
N PHE A 220 -21.62 -36.89 -9.64
CA PHE A 220 -21.28 -35.48 -9.74
C PHE A 220 -22.28 -34.71 -10.59
N THR A 221 -22.81 -33.62 -10.04
CA THR A 221 -23.66 -32.71 -10.82
C THR A 221 -22.78 -31.73 -11.61
N PRO A 222 -22.92 -31.63 -12.93
CA PRO A 222 -22.17 -30.67 -13.72
C PRO A 222 -22.52 -29.24 -13.30
N LEU A 223 -21.51 -28.44 -13.02
CA LEU A 223 -21.66 -26.99 -12.85
C LEU A 223 -21.79 -26.34 -14.24
N ASN A 224 -23.01 -26.01 -14.62
CA ASN A 224 -23.28 -25.23 -15.83
C ASN A 224 -23.00 -23.74 -15.56
N SER A 225 -21.75 -23.35 -15.70
CA SER A 225 -21.38 -21.94 -15.77
C SER A 225 -20.79 -21.64 -17.15
N PRO A 226 -21.30 -20.64 -17.88
CA PRO A 226 -20.81 -20.29 -19.22
C PRO A 226 -19.36 -19.81 -19.23
N ASP A 227 -18.82 -19.41 -18.07
CA ASP A 227 -17.47 -18.86 -17.96
C ASP A 227 -16.37 -19.87 -17.58
N PHE A 228 -16.74 -21.13 -17.28
CA PHE A 228 -15.77 -22.17 -16.97
C PHE A 228 -15.43 -23.00 -18.20
N ARG A 229 -14.22 -22.87 -18.70
CA ARG A 229 -13.66 -23.71 -19.78
C ARG A 229 -13.40 -25.17 -19.35
N THR A 230 -13.48 -25.45 -18.06
CA THR A 230 -13.27 -26.78 -17.48
C THR A 230 -14.61 -27.33 -16.95
N LYS A 231 -14.97 -28.58 -17.27
CA LYS A 231 -16.12 -29.25 -16.63
C LYS A 231 -15.75 -29.52 -15.17
N VAL A 232 -16.38 -28.82 -14.25
CA VAL A 232 -16.25 -29.07 -12.82
C VAL A 232 -17.53 -29.75 -12.35
N SER A 233 -17.41 -30.91 -11.74
CA SER A 233 -18.52 -31.63 -11.14
C SER A 233 -18.39 -31.59 -9.61
N VAL A 234 -19.44 -31.26 -8.91
CA VAL A 234 -19.44 -31.18 -7.43
C VAL A 234 -20.53 -32.08 -6.87
N ARG A 235 -20.22 -32.83 -5.81
CA ARG A 235 -21.18 -33.61 -5.06
C ARG A 235 -21.71 -32.78 -3.90
N PHE A 236 -23.03 -32.61 -3.78
CA PHE A 236 -23.70 -32.03 -2.63
C PHE A 236 -24.11 -33.11 -1.62
#